data_a67fc6807426d229f0592fca27606fcf
#
_entry.id   a67fc6807426d229f0592fca27606fcf
#
_cell.length_a   1.000
_cell.length_b   1.000
_cell.length_c   1.000
_cell.angle_alpha   90.00
_cell.angle_beta   90.00
_cell.angle_gamma   90.00
#
_symmetry.space_group_name_H-M   'P 1'
#
loop_
_entity.id
_entity.type
_entity.pdbx_description
1 polymer ?
#
loop_
_entity_poly.entity_id
_entity_poly.type
_entity_poly.pdbx_seq_one_letter_code
_entity_poly.pdbx_strand_id
1 'polypeptide(L)'
;MAEQSKDPQEATTAKKDDGASVIKKPIPITKQHKNDLKHYLPTEQVKPLLAGPDDYITLVKPHTSSNSKGVAILIPEWQQGATNPKAIEFLRNALPKEGWSTIAVQPNNKPENYPSHALTLEQQKEENKLLLDEYKQKLSAMHNAIMNIAKEYPGIVLVIAQGNNAAFLVDLYSQEGSQLPNALIMLSSYRQTSQSLINGVNTNFAQQLALTELPVLDLFLQHDNSLVLAKAEQRKSIAKQEMKVYYRQRQLNNSTTGYYPEEELLTQINSWLKAIGW
;
A
#
# COMPACT_ATOMS: atom_id res chain seq x y z
N MET A 1 -86.57 35.32 14.29
CA MET A 1 -86.06 35.17 12.96
C MET A 1 -84.57 35.50 13.07
N ALA A 2 -83.72 34.51 13.14
CA ALA A 2 -82.27 34.65 13.15
C ALA A 2 -81.73 33.49 12.32
N GLU A 3 -81.14 33.82 11.17
CA GLU A 3 -80.43 32.91 10.27
C GLU A 3 -79.09 32.65 10.82
N GLN A 4 -78.78 31.36 10.98
CA GLN A 4 -77.41 30.88 11.26
C GLN A 4 -76.67 30.60 9.94
N SER A 5 -75.65 31.37 9.68
CA SER A 5 -74.68 31.09 8.63
C SER A 5 -73.69 29.98 9.10
N LYS A 6 -73.60 28.93 8.30
CA LYS A 6 -72.60 27.88 8.47
C LYS A 6 -71.33 28.29 7.77
N ASP A 7 -70.20 28.32 8.51
CA ASP A 7 -68.83 28.38 7.99
C ASP A 7 -68.44 27.05 7.40
N PRO A 8 -67.72 27.03 6.27
CA PRO A 8 -67.13 25.78 5.72
C PRO A 8 -65.77 25.45 6.37
N GLN A 9 -65.68 24.25 6.93
CA GLN A 9 -64.42 23.68 7.41
C GLN A 9 -63.44 23.49 6.25
N GLU A 10 -62.29 24.16 6.34
CA GLU A 10 -61.09 23.88 5.55
C GLU A 10 -60.52 22.51 5.89
N ALA A 11 -60.51 21.63 4.91
CA ALA A 11 -59.84 20.36 4.98
C ALA A 11 -58.33 20.57 4.87
N THR A 12 -57.63 20.45 5.98
CA THR A 12 -56.16 20.38 6.02
C THR A 12 -55.70 19.09 5.37
N THR A 13 -55.23 19.16 4.12
CA THR A 13 -54.52 18.09 3.45
C THR A 13 -53.15 17.96 4.10
N ALA A 14 -52.95 16.92 4.91
CA ALA A 14 -51.66 16.51 5.41
C ALA A 14 -50.76 16.09 4.19
N LYS A 15 -49.75 16.89 3.90
CA LYS A 15 -48.68 16.51 3.00
C LYS A 15 -47.98 15.28 3.62
N LYS A 16 -48.13 14.12 3.00
CA LYS A 16 -47.25 12.97 3.20
C LYS A 16 -45.85 13.39 2.75
N ASP A 17 -45.01 13.60 3.71
CA ASP A 17 -43.57 13.74 3.48
C ASP A 17 -43.02 12.33 3.13
N ASP A 18 -42.98 12.02 1.84
CA ASP A 18 -42.27 10.85 1.30
C ASP A 18 -40.76 11.09 1.44
N GLY A 19 -40.28 11.06 2.67
CA GLY A 19 -38.88 11.06 3.00
C GLY A 19 -38.24 9.76 2.56
N ALA A 20 -38.09 9.57 1.24
CA ALA A 20 -37.15 8.59 0.73
C ALA A 20 -35.78 8.95 1.31
N SER A 21 -35.34 8.21 2.32
CA SER A 21 -33.99 8.37 2.88
C SER A 21 -32.99 8.11 1.78
N VAL A 22 -32.43 9.19 1.22
CA VAL A 22 -31.36 9.09 0.22
C VAL A 22 -30.20 8.37 0.91
N ILE A 23 -30.01 7.11 0.58
CA ILE A 23 -28.85 6.33 1.05
C ILE A 23 -27.61 7.04 0.53
N LYS A 24 -26.88 7.70 1.43
CA LYS A 24 -25.63 8.40 1.07
C LYS A 24 -24.62 7.38 0.63
N LYS A 25 -23.93 7.65 -0.49
CA LYS A 25 -22.80 6.82 -0.95
C LYS A 25 -21.78 6.69 0.19
N PRO A 26 -21.28 5.48 0.48
CA PRO A 26 -20.25 5.28 1.51
C PRO A 26 -19.01 6.16 1.25
N ILE A 27 -18.40 6.63 2.32
CA ILE A 27 -17.16 7.39 2.23
C ILE A 27 -16.05 6.44 1.72
N PRO A 28 -15.26 6.82 0.72
CA PRO A 28 -14.13 6.00 0.25
C PRO A 28 -13.18 5.64 1.40
N ILE A 29 -12.70 4.40 1.42
CA ILE A 29 -11.84 3.85 2.49
C ILE A 29 -10.62 4.73 2.75
N THR A 30 -9.93 5.24 1.71
CA THR A 30 -8.80 6.17 1.89
C THR A 30 -9.18 7.45 2.58
N LYS A 31 -10.37 8.01 2.30
CA LYS A 31 -10.84 9.21 2.98
C LYS A 31 -11.15 8.93 4.44
N GLN A 32 -11.72 7.75 4.72
CA GLN A 32 -11.94 7.30 6.09
C GLN A 32 -10.62 7.15 6.83
N HIS A 33 -9.64 6.40 6.27
CA HIS A 33 -8.31 6.25 6.87
C HIS A 33 -7.63 7.61 7.12
N LYS A 34 -7.72 8.55 6.16
CA LYS A 34 -7.14 9.90 6.35
C LYS A 34 -7.81 10.65 7.50
N ASN A 35 -9.12 10.54 7.66
CA ASN A 35 -9.85 11.16 8.77
C ASN A 35 -9.45 10.53 10.11
N ASP A 36 -9.38 9.20 10.17
CA ASP A 36 -9.00 8.46 11.36
C ASP A 36 -7.58 8.81 11.80
N LEU A 37 -6.62 8.87 10.87
CA LEU A 37 -5.24 9.27 11.16
C LEU A 37 -5.16 10.68 11.75
N LYS A 38 -5.92 11.64 11.21
CA LYS A 38 -5.99 13.02 11.72
C LYS A 38 -6.66 13.12 13.07
N HIS A 39 -7.59 12.22 13.38
CA HIS A 39 -8.37 12.25 14.62
C HIS A 39 -7.66 11.56 15.78
N TYR A 40 -7.02 10.41 15.53
CA TYR A 40 -6.48 9.55 16.58
C TYR A 40 -4.98 9.68 16.82
N LEU A 41 -4.24 10.29 15.88
CA LEU A 41 -2.79 10.42 16.02
C LEU A 41 -2.37 11.86 16.38
N PRO A 42 -1.24 12.02 17.11
CA PRO A 42 -0.68 13.33 17.39
C PRO A 42 -0.38 14.10 16.11
N THR A 43 -0.75 15.39 16.09
CA THR A 43 -0.65 16.26 14.90
C THR A 43 0.80 16.40 14.41
N GLU A 44 1.78 16.33 15.30
CA GLU A 44 3.20 16.38 14.96
C GLU A 44 3.69 15.19 14.14
N GLN A 45 3.01 14.04 14.24
CA GLN A 45 3.34 12.84 13.45
C GLN A 45 2.63 12.82 12.09
N VAL A 46 1.51 13.52 11.96
CA VAL A 46 0.67 13.52 10.76
C VAL A 46 1.10 14.68 9.86
N LYS A 47 1.77 14.38 8.76
CA LYS A 47 2.26 15.40 7.81
C LYS A 47 1.53 15.26 6.48
N PRO A 48 1.04 16.39 5.91
CA PRO A 48 0.51 16.38 4.56
C PRO A 48 1.66 16.15 3.55
N LEU A 49 1.35 15.44 2.47
CA LEU A 49 2.25 15.23 1.34
C LEU A 49 1.48 15.53 0.07
N LEU A 50 1.92 16.53 -0.68
CA LEU A 50 1.38 16.84 -2.01
C LEU A 50 2.16 16.06 -3.07
N ALA A 51 1.44 15.30 -3.89
CA ALA A 51 2.04 14.55 -4.98
C ALA A 51 1.13 14.61 -6.22
N GLY A 52 1.46 15.50 -7.15
CA GLY A 52 0.59 15.83 -8.27
C GLY A 52 -0.72 16.48 -7.79
N PRO A 53 -1.88 16.05 -8.31
CA PRO A 53 -3.18 16.56 -7.90
C PRO A 53 -3.70 15.95 -6.58
N ASP A 54 -3.03 14.94 -6.05
CA ASP A 54 -3.49 14.17 -4.90
C ASP A 54 -2.83 14.62 -3.59
N ASP A 55 -3.65 14.70 -2.54
CA ASP A 55 -3.21 14.89 -1.16
C ASP A 55 -2.98 13.55 -0.49
N TYR A 56 -1.79 13.32 0.01
CA TYR A 56 -1.47 12.17 0.84
C TYR A 56 -1.25 12.57 2.29
N ILE A 57 -1.29 11.58 3.17
CA ILE A 57 -0.88 11.72 4.55
C ILE A 57 0.30 10.81 4.78
N THR A 58 1.34 11.36 5.40
CA THR A 58 2.48 10.60 5.90
C THR A 58 2.53 10.66 7.42
N LEU A 59 2.95 9.57 8.02
CA LEU A 59 3.23 9.45 9.44
C LEU A 59 4.73 9.41 9.62
N VAL A 60 5.29 10.48 10.16
CA VAL A 60 6.72 10.62 10.34
C VAL A 60 7.10 10.38 11.80
N LYS A 61 8.08 9.51 12.02
CA LYS A 61 8.64 9.26 13.35
C LYS A 61 10.16 9.26 13.27
N PRO A 62 10.84 10.20 13.93
CA PRO A 62 12.30 10.25 13.93
C PRO A 62 12.90 9.06 14.66
N HIS A 63 14.12 8.69 14.32
CA HIS A 63 14.88 7.68 15.06
C HIS A 63 15.12 8.12 16.49
N THR A 64 15.23 7.15 17.39
CA THR A 64 15.47 7.36 18.82
C THR A 64 16.84 6.82 19.28
N SER A 65 17.54 6.13 18.37
CA SER A 65 18.92 5.67 18.60
C SER A 65 19.93 6.83 18.50
N SER A 66 21.04 6.72 19.19
CA SER A 66 22.16 7.67 19.09
C SER A 66 22.78 7.75 17.68
N ASN A 67 22.68 6.67 16.92
CA ASN A 67 23.22 6.58 15.56
C ASN A 67 22.07 6.53 14.54
N SER A 68 22.02 7.52 13.65
CA SER A 68 21.12 7.50 12.50
C SER A 68 21.66 6.61 11.40
N LYS A 69 20.85 5.68 10.91
CA LYS A 69 21.14 4.85 9.73
C LYS A 69 20.54 5.42 8.45
N GLY A 70 19.50 6.23 8.59
CA GLY A 70 18.74 6.78 7.47
C GLY A 70 17.25 6.77 7.69
N VAL A 71 16.51 6.57 6.61
CA VAL A 71 15.04 6.59 6.63
C VAL A 71 14.44 5.32 6.01
N ALA A 72 13.42 4.77 6.67
CA ALA A 72 12.60 3.68 6.16
C ALA A 72 11.22 4.22 5.72
N ILE A 73 10.94 4.11 4.44
CA ILE A 73 9.65 4.46 3.84
C ILE A 73 8.76 3.21 3.89
N LEU A 74 7.59 3.33 4.51
CA LEU A 74 6.66 2.23 4.73
C LEU A 74 5.41 2.43 3.86
N ILE A 75 5.17 1.51 2.93
CA ILE A 75 4.05 1.57 1.98
C ILE A 75 3.17 0.33 2.16
N PRO A 76 2.02 0.45 2.84
CA PRO A 76 1.10 -0.67 3.03
C PRO A 76 0.46 -1.12 1.71
N GLU A 77 -0.26 -2.24 1.75
CA GLU A 77 -1.09 -2.69 0.63
C GLU A 77 -2.18 -1.65 0.30
N TRP A 78 -2.60 -1.55 -0.94
CA TRP A 78 -3.55 -0.54 -1.46
C TRP A 78 -4.93 -0.48 -0.78
N GLN A 79 -5.31 -1.50 -0.03
CA GLN A 79 -6.55 -1.53 0.75
C GLN A 79 -6.31 -1.38 2.26
N GLN A 80 -5.09 -1.03 2.65
CA GLN A 80 -4.68 -0.95 4.06
C GLN A 80 -4.22 0.46 4.42
N GLY A 81 -4.38 0.80 5.69
CA GLY A 81 -3.94 2.09 6.21
C GLY A 81 -2.46 2.13 6.58
N ALA A 82 -1.92 3.35 6.71
CA ALA A 82 -0.55 3.58 7.18
C ALA A 82 -0.29 3.09 8.62
N THR A 83 -1.34 2.80 9.37
CA THR A 83 -1.32 2.18 10.71
C THR A 83 -1.80 0.73 10.69
N ASN A 84 -1.64 0.04 9.55
CA ASN A 84 -2.02 -1.36 9.45
C ASN A 84 -1.28 -2.23 10.49
N PRO A 85 -2.01 -2.93 11.39
CA PRO A 85 -1.42 -3.69 12.49
C PRO A 85 -0.70 -4.96 12.06
N LYS A 86 -0.81 -5.35 10.78
CA LYS A 86 -0.22 -6.62 10.31
C LYS A 86 1.31 -6.57 10.22
N ALA A 87 1.88 -5.43 9.82
CA ALA A 87 3.33 -5.23 9.77
C ALA A 87 3.71 -3.75 9.90
N ILE A 88 2.99 -2.86 9.20
CA ILE A 88 3.41 -1.47 8.97
C ILE A 88 3.46 -0.68 10.28
N GLU A 89 2.44 -0.78 11.13
CA GLU A 89 2.40 -0.06 12.41
C GLU A 89 3.50 -0.56 13.37
N PHE A 90 3.73 -1.87 13.41
CA PHE A 90 4.83 -2.43 14.19
C PHE A 90 6.18 -1.87 13.71
N LEU A 91 6.47 -1.95 12.41
CA LEU A 91 7.74 -1.47 11.84
C LEU A 91 7.92 0.04 12.04
N ARG A 92 6.84 0.83 11.88
CA ARG A 92 6.85 2.27 12.13
C ARG A 92 7.30 2.61 13.56
N ASN A 93 6.97 1.74 14.53
CA ASN A 93 7.29 1.94 15.94
C ASN A 93 8.60 1.26 16.38
N ALA A 94 9.01 0.17 15.74
CA ALA A 94 10.21 -0.59 16.11
C ALA A 94 11.49 -0.05 15.45
N LEU A 95 11.44 0.27 14.16
CA LEU A 95 12.62 0.74 13.40
C LEU A 95 13.28 2.00 13.96
N PRO A 96 12.57 2.97 14.59
CA PRO A 96 13.22 4.12 15.23
C PRO A 96 14.23 3.74 16.31
N LYS A 97 14.01 2.67 17.05
CA LYS A 97 14.95 2.17 18.07
C LYS A 97 16.21 1.58 17.44
N GLU A 98 16.10 1.11 16.19
CA GLU A 98 17.20 0.53 15.40
C GLU A 98 18.00 1.58 14.61
N GLY A 99 17.68 2.85 14.74
CA GLY A 99 18.37 3.96 14.08
C GLY A 99 17.74 4.43 12.76
N TRP A 100 16.55 3.98 12.41
CA TRP A 100 15.84 4.40 11.23
C TRP A 100 14.75 5.41 11.54
N SER A 101 14.78 6.59 10.92
CA SER A 101 13.57 7.40 10.86
C SER A 101 12.54 6.71 10.00
N THR A 102 11.24 6.80 10.33
CA THR A 102 10.20 6.12 9.53
C THR A 102 9.23 7.13 8.92
N ILE A 103 8.85 6.89 7.67
CA ILE A 103 7.81 7.62 6.94
C ILE A 103 6.80 6.60 6.43
N ALA A 104 5.69 6.42 7.13
CA ALA A 104 4.60 5.58 6.64
C ALA A 104 3.61 6.45 5.84
N VAL A 105 3.22 6.01 4.65
CA VAL A 105 2.31 6.74 3.78
C VAL A 105 0.96 6.05 3.68
N GLN A 106 -0.12 6.85 3.64
CA GLN A 106 -1.44 6.35 3.31
C GLN A 106 -1.57 6.22 1.78
N PRO A 107 -1.57 5.00 1.20
CA PRO A 107 -1.62 4.82 -0.25
C PRO A 107 -3.01 5.13 -0.81
N ASN A 108 -3.10 5.22 -2.13
CA ASN A 108 -4.37 5.25 -2.84
C ASN A 108 -5.11 3.91 -2.72
N ASN A 109 -6.42 3.97 -2.89
CA ASN A 109 -7.23 2.76 -3.00
C ASN A 109 -6.90 1.98 -4.27
N LYS A 110 -7.14 0.67 -4.21
CA LYS A 110 -7.25 -0.16 -5.39
C LYS A 110 -8.26 0.48 -6.36
N PRO A 111 -7.97 0.49 -7.68
CA PRO A 111 -8.91 1.01 -8.66
C PRO A 111 -10.27 0.30 -8.57
N GLU A 112 -11.35 1.08 -8.64
CA GLU A 112 -12.71 0.51 -8.75
C GLU A 112 -12.77 -0.36 -10.01
N ASN A 113 -13.49 -1.46 -9.95
CA ASN A 113 -13.65 -2.43 -11.04
C ASN A 113 -12.37 -3.17 -11.47
N TYR A 114 -11.28 -3.08 -10.73
CA TYR A 114 -10.10 -3.91 -10.96
C TYR A 114 -10.14 -5.20 -10.09
N PRO A 115 -9.81 -6.39 -10.62
CA PRO A 115 -9.58 -6.68 -12.03
C PRO A 115 -10.87 -6.65 -12.86
N SER A 116 -10.74 -6.35 -14.16
CA SER A 116 -11.86 -6.32 -15.09
C SER A 116 -12.61 -7.65 -15.14
N HIS A 117 -13.92 -7.56 -15.28
CA HIS A 117 -14.84 -8.67 -15.49
C HIS A 117 -15.33 -8.79 -16.94
N ALA A 118 -14.64 -8.16 -17.90
CA ALA A 118 -14.95 -8.25 -19.31
C ALA A 118 -14.99 -9.72 -19.79
N LEU A 119 -15.78 -9.99 -20.83
CA LEU A 119 -16.01 -11.36 -21.28
C LEU A 119 -14.83 -11.96 -22.04
N THR A 120 -14.07 -11.12 -22.77
CA THR A 120 -12.92 -11.58 -23.55
C THR A 120 -11.60 -11.27 -22.86
N LEU A 121 -10.59 -12.10 -23.13
CA LEU A 121 -9.25 -11.93 -22.56
C LEU A 121 -8.60 -10.62 -23.00
N GLU A 122 -8.81 -10.23 -24.25
CA GLU A 122 -8.28 -8.99 -24.82
C GLU A 122 -8.87 -7.77 -24.12
N GLN A 123 -10.19 -7.73 -23.95
CA GLN A 123 -10.87 -6.66 -23.22
C GLN A 123 -10.42 -6.60 -21.76
N GLN A 124 -10.29 -7.75 -21.09
CA GLN A 124 -9.76 -7.79 -19.72
C GLN A 124 -8.35 -7.18 -19.64
N LYS A 125 -7.47 -7.48 -20.60
CA LYS A 125 -6.11 -6.91 -20.64
C LYS A 125 -6.13 -5.40 -20.83
N GLU A 126 -6.91 -4.91 -21.78
CA GLU A 126 -7.01 -3.48 -22.08
C GLU A 126 -7.59 -2.69 -20.91
N GLU A 127 -8.72 -3.12 -20.36
CA GLU A 127 -9.35 -2.46 -19.21
C GLU A 127 -8.45 -2.50 -17.98
N ASN A 128 -7.85 -3.65 -17.67
CA ASN A 128 -6.90 -3.77 -16.57
C ASN A 128 -5.69 -2.84 -16.76
N LYS A 129 -5.19 -2.71 -17.99
CA LYS A 129 -4.09 -1.81 -18.28
C LYS A 129 -4.47 -0.35 -17.99
N LEU A 130 -5.60 0.12 -18.50
CA LEU A 130 -6.07 1.49 -18.28
C LEU A 130 -6.24 1.82 -16.79
N LEU A 131 -6.91 0.92 -16.04
CA LEU A 131 -7.12 1.08 -14.60
C LEU A 131 -5.80 1.13 -13.81
N LEU A 132 -4.85 0.29 -14.19
CA LEU A 132 -3.56 0.22 -13.52
C LEU A 132 -2.60 1.34 -13.92
N ASP A 133 -2.68 1.84 -15.15
CA ASP A 133 -1.82 2.94 -15.60
C ASP A 133 -2.10 4.21 -14.79
N GLU A 134 -3.37 4.55 -14.53
CA GLU A 134 -3.73 5.65 -13.64
C GLU A 134 -3.20 5.42 -12.21
N TYR A 135 -3.40 4.21 -11.67
CA TYR A 135 -2.91 3.87 -10.33
C TYR A 135 -1.38 3.99 -10.23
N LYS A 136 -0.66 3.45 -11.22
CA LYS A 136 0.80 3.50 -11.27
C LYS A 136 1.33 4.94 -11.37
N GLN A 137 0.67 5.80 -12.13
CA GLN A 137 1.02 7.23 -12.20
C GLN A 137 0.89 7.90 -10.82
N LYS A 138 -0.20 7.67 -10.10
CA LYS A 138 -0.41 8.18 -8.73
C LYS A 138 0.62 7.61 -7.75
N LEU A 139 0.90 6.31 -7.82
CA LEU A 139 1.92 5.66 -6.98
C LEU A 139 3.32 6.23 -7.27
N SER A 140 3.67 6.46 -8.53
CA SER A 140 4.94 7.06 -8.94
C SER A 140 5.07 8.50 -8.44
N ALA A 141 4.02 9.32 -8.58
CA ALA A 141 4.01 10.69 -8.07
C ALA A 141 4.18 10.73 -6.54
N MET A 142 3.44 9.89 -5.82
CA MET A 142 3.56 9.73 -4.37
C MET A 142 4.97 9.29 -3.97
N HIS A 143 5.52 8.26 -4.61
CA HIS A 143 6.87 7.75 -4.36
C HIS A 143 7.92 8.85 -4.57
N ASN A 144 7.89 9.57 -5.69
CA ASN A 144 8.84 10.63 -5.99
C ASN A 144 8.76 11.78 -4.95
N ALA A 145 7.56 12.14 -4.51
CA ALA A 145 7.39 13.15 -3.46
C ALA A 145 7.99 12.68 -2.13
N ILE A 146 7.80 11.41 -1.74
CA ILE A 146 8.39 10.85 -0.52
C ILE A 146 9.91 10.74 -0.65
N MET A 147 10.43 10.32 -1.79
CA MET A 147 11.88 10.25 -2.04
C MET A 147 12.55 11.62 -1.95
N ASN A 148 11.84 12.69 -2.32
CA ASN A 148 12.35 14.06 -2.13
C ASN A 148 12.43 14.44 -0.64
N ILE A 149 11.42 14.07 0.16
CA ILE A 149 11.48 14.25 1.62
C ILE A 149 12.58 13.38 2.23
N ALA A 150 12.77 12.17 1.72
CA ALA A 150 13.80 11.25 2.22
C ALA A 150 15.22 11.81 2.09
N LYS A 151 15.48 12.74 1.16
CA LYS A 151 16.77 13.43 1.01
C LYS A 151 17.14 14.32 2.22
N GLU A 152 16.16 14.69 3.04
CA GLU A 152 16.38 15.44 4.29
C GLU A 152 16.98 14.57 5.41
N TYR A 153 16.93 13.24 5.24
CA TYR A 153 17.44 12.26 6.20
C TYR A 153 18.80 11.74 5.73
N PRO A 154 19.88 12.03 6.45
CA PRO A 154 21.20 11.52 6.06
C PRO A 154 21.26 10.00 6.21
N GLY A 155 21.96 9.34 5.28
CA GLY A 155 22.17 7.90 5.31
C GLY A 155 21.41 7.13 4.23
N ILE A 156 20.95 5.93 4.58
CA ILE A 156 20.33 4.97 3.67
C ILE A 156 18.83 5.23 3.52
N VAL A 157 18.31 5.16 2.31
CA VAL A 157 16.87 5.16 2.04
C VAL A 157 16.42 3.72 1.81
N LEU A 158 15.64 3.19 2.74
CA LEU A 158 15.05 1.86 2.70
C LEU A 158 13.57 1.98 2.35
N VAL A 159 13.09 1.23 1.37
CA VAL A 159 11.66 1.10 1.08
C VAL A 159 11.16 -0.26 1.55
N ILE A 160 10.12 -0.27 2.37
CA ILE A 160 9.41 -1.46 2.83
C ILE A 160 7.99 -1.36 2.29
N ALA A 161 7.62 -2.24 1.37
CA ALA A 161 6.33 -2.19 0.70
C ALA A 161 5.60 -3.53 0.77
N GLN A 162 4.28 -3.49 0.83
CA GLN A 162 3.44 -4.66 1.03
C GLN A 162 2.59 -4.98 -0.20
N GLY A 163 2.40 -6.27 -0.47
CA GLY A 163 1.45 -6.81 -1.43
C GLY A 163 1.61 -6.30 -2.86
N ASN A 164 0.54 -5.80 -3.44
CA ASN A 164 0.52 -5.25 -4.79
C ASN A 164 1.37 -3.99 -4.93
N ASN A 165 1.41 -3.13 -3.90
CA ASN A 165 2.23 -1.92 -3.94
C ASN A 165 3.71 -2.24 -4.06
N ALA A 166 4.21 -3.28 -3.37
CA ALA A 166 5.59 -3.74 -3.57
C ALA A 166 5.84 -4.18 -5.00
N ALA A 167 4.92 -4.92 -5.60
CA ALA A 167 5.06 -5.38 -6.98
C ALA A 167 4.97 -4.24 -8.00
N PHE A 168 4.16 -3.20 -7.76
CA PHE A 168 4.11 -2.01 -8.61
C PHE A 168 5.37 -1.14 -8.48
N LEU A 169 5.97 -1.08 -7.29
CA LEU A 169 7.25 -0.40 -7.10
C LEU A 169 8.38 -1.11 -7.85
N VAL A 170 8.37 -2.44 -7.95
CA VAL A 170 9.31 -3.17 -8.81
C VAL A 170 9.15 -2.77 -10.27
N ASP A 171 7.90 -2.65 -10.77
CA ASP A 171 7.65 -2.12 -12.12
C ASP A 171 8.23 -0.70 -12.29
N LEU A 172 8.06 0.16 -11.28
CA LEU A 172 8.60 1.52 -11.30
C LEU A 172 10.13 1.51 -11.32
N TYR A 173 10.76 0.71 -10.47
CA TYR A 173 12.21 0.63 -10.35
C TYR A 173 12.90 -0.05 -11.53
N SER A 174 12.17 -0.77 -12.38
CA SER A 174 12.67 -1.31 -13.64
C SER A 174 12.67 -0.30 -14.79
N GLN A 175 12.11 0.92 -14.59
CA GLN A 175 12.06 1.96 -15.60
C GLN A 175 13.29 2.88 -15.48
N GLU A 176 13.85 3.25 -16.64
CA GLU A 176 14.96 4.21 -16.70
C GLU A 176 14.57 5.57 -16.10
N GLY A 177 15.48 6.18 -15.36
CA GLY A 177 15.27 7.50 -14.73
C GLY A 177 14.42 7.50 -13.45
N SER A 178 14.00 6.34 -12.97
CA SER A 178 13.30 6.24 -11.69
C SER A 178 14.21 6.57 -10.51
N GLN A 179 13.67 7.24 -9.48
CA GLN A 179 14.39 7.44 -8.22
C GLN A 179 14.44 6.13 -7.44
N LEU A 180 15.62 5.55 -7.32
CA LEU A 180 15.82 4.27 -6.64
C LEU A 180 16.16 4.47 -5.17
N PRO A 181 15.58 3.67 -4.25
CA PRO A 181 16.07 3.56 -2.88
C PRO A 181 17.38 2.76 -2.85
N ASN A 182 18.04 2.74 -1.70
CA ASN A 182 19.22 1.90 -1.53
C ASN A 182 18.87 0.40 -1.41
N ALA A 183 17.68 0.08 -0.89
CA ALA A 183 17.18 -1.29 -0.81
C ALA A 183 15.65 -1.35 -0.76
N LEU A 184 15.11 -2.51 -1.15
CA LEU A 184 13.68 -2.82 -1.10
C LEU A 184 13.43 -4.04 -0.22
N ILE A 185 12.50 -3.92 0.71
CA ILE A 185 11.93 -5.05 1.46
C ILE A 185 10.48 -5.22 0.99
N MET A 186 10.18 -6.39 0.48
CA MET A 186 8.84 -6.75 0.03
C MET A 186 8.16 -7.64 1.07
N LEU A 187 6.93 -7.32 1.41
CA LEU A 187 6.12 -8.07 2.37
C LEU A 187 4.91 -8.69 1.64
N SER A 188 4.84 -10.01 1.57
CA SER A 188 3.72 -10.75 0.95
C SER A 188 3.37 -10.25 -0.45
N SER A 189 4.38 -10.10 -1.31
CA SER A 189 4.22 -9.45 -2.61
C SER A 189 3.62 -10.37 -3.68
N TYR A 190 2.68 -9.83 -4.44
CA TYR A 190 2.04 -10.50 -5.57
C TYR A 190 1.36 -9.47 -6.48
N ARG A 191 0.95 -9.88 -7.68
CA ARG A 191 0.14 -9.08 -8.60
C ARG A 191 -1.26 -9.67 -8.67
N GLN A 192 -2.23 -8.94 -8.11
CA GLN A 192 -3.63 -9.29 -8.29
C GLN A 192 -4.05 -9.00 -9.73
N THR A 193 -4.81 -9.90 -10.34
CA THR A 193 -5.43 -9.74 -11.64
C THR A 193 -6.51 -10.79 -11.83
N SER A 194 -7.20 -10.81 -12.98
CA SER A 194 -8.15 -11.89 -13.31
C SER A 194 -7.46 -13.25 -13.40
N GLN A 195 -8.19 -14.31 -13.09
CA GLN A 195 -7.65 -15.67 -13.03
C GLN A 195 -6.95 -16.12 -14.33
N SER A 196 -7.47 -15.69 -15.47
CA SER A 196 -6.91 -15.97 -16.79
C SER A 196 -5.53 -15.35 -17.04
N LEU A 197 -5.21 -14.23 -16.37
CA LEU A 197 -3.98 -13.47 -16.56
C LEU A 197 -2.94 -13.69 -15.45
N ILE A 198 -3.33 -14.35 -14.36
CA ILE A 198 -2.57 -14.34 -13.09
C ILE A 198 -1.16 -14.93 -13.24
N ASN A 199 -1.02 -15.96 -14.05
CA ASN A 199 0.29 -16.60 -14.25
C ASN A 199 1.24 -15.69 -15.02
N GLY A 200 0.81 -15.14 -16.16
CA GLY A 200 1.65 -14.26 -16.97
C GLY A 200 2.07 -12.98 -16.25
N VAL A 201 1.14 -12.34 -15.56
CA VAL A 201 1.41 -11.10 -14.81
C VAL A 201 2.39 -11.32 -13.67
N ASN A 202 2.27 -12.43 -12.92
CA ASN A 202 3.20 -12.73 -11.83
C ASN A 202 4.56 -13.27 -12.32
N THR A 203 4.61 -13.93 -13.48
CA THR A 203 5.89 -14.27 -14.13
C THR A 203 6.63 -13.02 -14.56
N ASN A 204 5.95 -12.08 -15.20
CA ASN A 204 6.55 -10.79 -15.58
C ASN A 204 7.06 -10.01 -14.35
N PHE A 205 6.27 -9.96 -13.27
CA PHE A 205 6.72 -9.36 -12.00
C PHE A 205 8.02 -10.00 -11.49
N ALA A 206 8.11 -11.33 -11.51
CA ALA A 206 9.31 -12.04 -11.06
C ALA A 206 10.53 -11.75 -11.97
N GLN A 207 10.34 -11.62 -13.28
CA GLN A 207 11.38 -11.25 -14.24
C GLN A 207 11.85 -9.80 -14.01
N GLN A 208 10.92 -8.85 -13.88
CA GLN A 208 11.27 -7.45 -13.58
C GLN A 208 12.01 -7.33 -12.25
N LEU A 209 11.57 -8.06 -11.22
CA LEU A 209 12.26 -8.11 -9.93
C LEU A 209 13.71 -8.59 -10.07
N ALA A 210 13.91 -9.64 -10.86
CA ALA A 210 15.24 -10.19 -11.07
C ALA A 210 16.20 -9.22 -11.77
N LEU A 211 15.67 -8.40 -12.68
CA LEU A 211 16.43 -7.41 -13.46
C LEU A 211 16.70 -6.09 -12.72
N THR A 212 16.01 -5.81 -11.60
CA THR A 212 16.31 -4.59 -10.83
C THR A 212 17.71 -4.66 -10.21
N GLU A 213 18.43 -3.55 -10.15
CA GLU A 213 19.77 -3.48 -9.53
C GLU A 213 19.74 -3.42 -8.01
N LEU A 214 18.56 -3.19 -7.42
CA LEU A 214 18.39 -3.04 -5.97
C LEU A 214 18.65 -4.33 -5.21
N PRO A 215 19.27 -4.26 -4.03
CA PRO A 215 19.18 -5.32 -3.02
C PRO A 215 17.72 -5.53 -2.60
N VAL A 216 17.28 -6.79 -2.58
CA VAL A 216 15.88 -7.13 -2.25
C VAL A 216 15.78 -8.20 -1.17
N LEU A 217 14.99 -7.92 -0.14
CA LEU A 217 14.52 -8.91 0.83
C LEU A 217 13.04 -9.20 0.56
N ASP A 218 12.72 -10.43 0.16
CA ASP A 218 11.35 -10.90 -0.14
C ASP A 218 10.84 -11.75 1.03
N LEU A 219 9.97 -11.18 1.85
CA LEU A 219 9.40 -11.84 3.03
C LEU A 219 7.94 -12.22 2.77
N PHE A 220 7.58 -13.44 3.09
CA PHE A 220 6.22 -13.91 3.03
C PHE A 220 5.90 -14.83 4.21
N LEU A 221 4.61 -15.08 4.47
CA LEU A 221 4.13 -15.79 5.63
C LEU A 221 3.84 -17.26 5.31
N GLN A 222 3.94 -18.14 6.30
CA GLN A 222 3.49 -19.53 6.16
C GLN A 222 1.99 -19.59 5.88
N HIS A 223 1.20 -18.77 6.58
CA HIS A 223 -0.23 -18.60 6.33
C HIS A 223 -0.47 -17.25 5.63
N ASP A 224 -0.12 -17.19 4.34
CA ASP A 224 -0.24 -16.00 3.50
C ASP A 224 -1.39 -16.13 2.49
N ASN A 225 -1.57 -15.09 1.68
CA ASN A 225 -2.45 -15.15 0.52
C ASN A 225 -2.00 -16.27 -0.43
N SER A 226 -2.96 -17.05 -0.93
CA SER A 226 -2.68 -18.20 -1.81
C SER A 226 -1.82 -17.85 -3.03
N LEU A 227 -1.98 -16.64 -3.59
CA LEU A 227 -1.17 -16.16 -4.72
C LEU A 227 0.29 -15.88 -4.32
N VAL A 228 0.52 -15.36 -3.12
CA VAL A 228 1.87 -15.16 -2.59
C VAL A 228 2.57 -16.51 -2.49
N LEU A 229 1.92 -17.49 -1.85
CA LEU A 229 2.47 -18.84 -1.65
C LEU A 229 2.73 -19.54 -2.99
N ALA A 230 1.76 -19.49 -3.91
CA ALA A 230 1.87 -20.13 -5.23
C ALA A 230 2.99 -19.53 -6.11
N LYS A 231 3.40 -18.27 -5.87
CA LYS A 231 4.37 -17.56 -6.70
C LYS A 231 5.72 -17.29 -6.03
N ALA A 232 5.87 -17.58 -4.75
CA ALA A 232 7.12 -17.35 -4.02
C ALA A 232 8.30 -18.13 -4.61
N GLU A 233 8.14 -19.45 -4.87
CA GLU A 233 9.19 -20.28 -5.43
C GLU A 233 9.54 -19.88 -6.87
N GLN A 234 8.55 -19.47 -7.67
CA GLN A 234 8.78 -18.93 -9.02
C GLN A 234 9.67 -17.68 -8.98
N ARG A 235 9.39 -16.73 -8.06
CA ARG A 235 10.25 -15.52 -7.89
C ARG A 235 11.67 -15.89 -7.54
N LYS A 236 11.85 -16.81 -6.60
CA LYS A 236 13.17 -17.29 -6.17
C LYS A 236 13.94 -17.98 -7.30
N SER A 237 13.24 -18.83 -8.06
CA SER A 237 13.83 -19.55 -9.20
C SER A 237 14.31 -18.58 -10.28
N ILE A 238 13.48 -17.62 -10.68
CA ILE A 238 13.81 -16.61 -11.69
C ILE A 238 14.95 -15.71 -11.19
N ALA A 239 14.90 -15.23 -9.95
CA ALA A 239 15.99 -14.44 -9.38
C ALA A 239 17.33 -15.19 -9.38
N LYS A 240 17.32 -16.51 -9.15
CA LYS A 240 18.51 -17.35 -9.24
C LYS A 240 18.99 -17.53 -10.68
N GLN A 241 18.08 -17.75 -11.65
CA GLN A 241 18.41 -17.88 -13.07
C GLN A 241 19.06 -16.61 -13.63
N GLU A 242 18.53 -15.45 -13.26
CA GLU A 242 19.04 -14.13 -13.66
C GLU A 242 20.22 -13.67 -12.78
N MET A 243 20.71 -14.52 -11.89
CA MET A 243 21.86 -14.23 -11.00
C MET A 243 21.72 -12.92 -10.22
N LYS A 244 20.48 -12.61 -9.75
CA LYS A 244 20.21 -11.39 -9.02
C LYS A 244 21.06 -11.28 -7.76
N VAL A 245 21.89 -10.26 -7.72
CA VAL A 245 22.75 -9.98 -6.58
C VAL A 245 21.94 -9.47 -5.39
N TYR A 246 22.31 -9.89 -4.17
CA TYR A 246 21.67 -9.46 -2.91
C TYR A 246 20.18 -9.73 -2.82
N TYR A 247 19.68 -10.77 -3.51
CA TYR A 247 18.31 -11.25 -3.30
C TYR A 247 18.28 -12.30 -2.20
N ARG A 248 17.42 -12.06 -1.21
CA ARG A 248 17.10 -13.04 -0.16
C ARG A 248 15.61 -13.20 -0.04
N GLN A 249 15.14 -14.44 -0.06
CA GLN A 249 13.74 -14.77 0.22
C GLN A 249 13.64 -15.57 1.50
N ARG A 250 12.66 -15.24 2.36
CA ARG A 250 12.37 -15.95 3.61
C ARG A 250 10.88 -16.09 3.84
N GLN A 251 10.47 -17.26 4.31
CA GLN A 251 9.15 -17.51 4.85
C GLN A 251 9.20 -17.33 6.36
N LEU A 252 8.23 -16.61 6.92
CA LEU A 252 8.07 -16.39 8.35
C LEU A 252 6.92 -17.25 8.87
N ASN A 253 7.08 -17.79 10.08
CA ASN A 253 6.07 -18.65 10.70
C ASN A 253 5.05 -17.80 11.47
N ASN A 254 3.83 -17.73 10.97
CA ASN A 254 2.74 -17.00 11.59
C ASN A 254 1.58 -17.94 11.97
N SER A 255 0.87 -17.63 13.05
CA SER A 255 -0.31 -18.36 13.49
C SER A 255 -1.62 -17.82 12.88
N THR A 256 -1.64 -16.53 12.52
CA THR A 256 -2.82 -15.86 12.00
C THR A 256 -2.54 -15.30 10.61
N THR A 257 -3.40 -15.63 9.65
CA THR A 257 -3.23 -15.21 8.25
C THR A 257 -3.02 -13.71 8.11
N GLY A 258 -1.94 -13.34 7.43
CA GLY A 258 -1.57 -11.96 7.13
C GLY A 258 -0.97 -11.17 8.28
N TYR A 259 -0.82 -11.74 9.49
CA TYR A 259 -0.12 -11.10 10.60
C TYR A 259 1.32 -11.59 10.68
N TYR A 260 2.25 -10.65 10.68
CA TYR A 260 3.67 -10.94 10.77
C TYR A 260 4.08 -11.21 12.22
N PRO A 261 4.94 -12.21 12.47
CA PRO A 261 5.57 -12.38 13.79
C PRO A 261 6.57 -11.25 13.98
N GLU A 262 6.26 -10.31 14.87
CA GLU A 262 6.92 -9.02 15.02
C GLU A 262 8.42 -9.13 15.25
N GLU A 263 8.83 -9.95 16.22
CA GLU A 263 10.25 -10.13 16.57
C GLU A 263 11.04 -10.82 15.46
N GLU A 264 10.45 -11.84 14.83
CA GLU A 264 11.09 -12.54 13.71
C GLU A 264 11.22 -11.62 12.50
N LEU A 265 10.17 -10.83 12.18
CA LEU A 265 10.20 -9.83 11.11
C LEU A 265 11.34 -8.84 11.30
N LEU A 266 11.46 -8.24 12.47
CA LEU A 266 12.52 -7.28 12.77
C LEU A 266 13.91 -7.92 12.71
N THR A 267 14.05 -9.15 13.23
CA THR A 267 15.28 -9.91 13.19
C THR A 267 15.71 -10.22 11.77
N GLN A 268 14.80 -10.65 10.88
CA GLN A 268 15.12 -10.92 9.48
C GLN A 268 15.53 -9.66 8.74
N ILE A 269 14.87 -8.54 8.99
CA ILE A 269 15.23 -7.25 8.40
C ILE A 269 16.63 -6.84 8.85
N ASN A 270 16.89 -6.78 10.15
CA ASN A 270 18.18 -6.35 10.70
C ASN A 270 19.33 -7.28 10.28
N SER A 271 19.11 -8.59 10.29
CA SER A 271 20.12 -9.57 9.87
C SER A 271 20.46 -9.45 8.39
N TRP A 272 19.47 -9.15 7.55
CA TRP A 272 19.70 -8.94 6.12
C TRP A 272 20.42 -7.63 5.85
N LEU A 273 19.99 -6.53 6.47
CA LEU A 273 20.66 -5.22 6.34
C LEU A 273 22.12 -5.30 6.77
N LYS A 274 22.41 -5.97 7.89
CA LYS A 274 23.79 -6.22 8.33
C LYS A 274 24.58 -7.06 7.31
N ALA A 275 23.96 -8.06 6.67
CA ALA A 275 24.62 -8.90 5.68
C ALA A 275 24.98 -8.15 4.39
N ILE A 276 24.27 -7.07 4.05
CA ILE A 276 24.56 -6.21 2.90
C ILE A 276 25.35 -4.94 3.28
N GLY A 277 25.80 -4.83 4.55
CA GLY A 277 26.74 -3.80 5.00
C GLY A 277 26.11 -2.62 5.76
N TRP A 278 24.87 -2.72 6.26
CA TRP A 278 24.16 -1.62 6.93
C TRP A 278 23.66 -1.91 8.36
#